data_6c4a66058f8fde6b51fdbecf3e60c6bc
#
_entry.id   6c4a66058f8fde6b51fdbecf3e60c6bc
#
_cell.length_a   1.000
_cell.length_b   1.000
_cell.length_c   1.000
_cell.angle_alpha   90.00
_cell.angle_beta   90.00
_cell.angle_gamma   90.00
#
_symmetry.space_group_name_H-M   'P 1'
#
loop_
_entity.id
_entity.type
_entity.pdbx_description
1 polymer ?
#
loop_
_entity_poly.entity_id
_entity_poly.type
_entity_poly.pdbx_seq_one_letter_code
_entity_poly.pdbx_strand_id
1 'polypeptide(L)'
;MSVNNKFTVVYSFKIIAGKENDFINAWAALTKLIYQFAGSYGSRLHKVDKNFFIAYAQWPDKVTWDLSGDKLPEIASEIRKQMRQCCLEIKTEYEMTLVEDFLKDQQYLENKIKSSQ
;
A
#
# COMPACT_ATOMS: atom_id res chain seq x y z
N MET A 1 -14.58 2.60 21.82
CA MET A 1 -14.55 2.10 21.19
C MET A 1 -13.91 2.34 20.22
N SER A 2 -13.42 1.77 19.77
CA SER A 2 -12.71 1.89 18.84
C SER A 2 -13.24 2.27 17.76
N VAL A 3 -12.75 2.98 17.15
CA VAL A 3 -13.24 3.39 16.13
C VAL A 3 -12.63 3.03 14.98
N ASN A 4 -13.25 2.70 14.07
CA ASN A 4 -12.72 2.31 12.87
C ASN A 4 -12.66 3.47 11.99
N ASN A 5 -11.77 4.38 12.30
CA ASN A 5 -11.54 5.50 11.44
C ASN A 5 -10.49 5.20 10.41
N LYS A 6 -10.14 3.95 10.24
CA LYS A 6 -9.09 3.59 9.29
C LYS A 6 -9.45 4.05 7.90
N PHE A 7 -8.43 4.52 7.22
CA PHE A 7 -8.56 5.13 5.91
C PHE A 7 -7.62 4.39 4.95
N THR A 8 -8.10 4.05 3.78
CA THR A 8 -7.31 3.30 2.81
C THR A 8 -7.20 4.08 1.52
N VAL A 9 -6.00 4.10 0.95
CA VAL A 9 -5.78 4.74 -0.34
C VAL A 9 -5.33 3.67 -1.31
N VAL A 10 -5.94 3.66 -2.49
CA VAL A 10 -5.60 2.70 -3.54
C VAL A 10 -4.92 3.46 -4.67
N TYR A 11 -3.73 3.00 -5.05
CA TYR A 11 -2.98 3.60 -6.14
C TYR A 11 -2.83 2.59 -7.27
N SER A 12 -2.77 3.07 -8.49
CA SER A 12 -2.42 2.22 -9.62
C SER A 12 -1.14 2.72 -10.28
N PHE A 13 -0.37 1.78 -10.82
CA PHE A 13 0.92 2.07 -11.43
C PHE A 13 1.01 1.33 -12.76
N LYS A 14 1.21 2.07 -13.84
CA LYS A 14 1.54 1.48 -15.13
C LYS A 14 3.05 1.59 -15.28
N ILE A 15 3.71 0.47 -15.45
CA ILE A 15 5.16 0.39 -15.40
C ILE A 15 5.74 0.33 -16.81
N ILE A 16 6.86 1.02 -17.01
CA ILE A 16 7.59 0.94 -18.26
C ILE A 16 8.13 -0.48 -18.42
N ALA A 17 7.98 -1.05 -19.60
CA ALA A 17 8.44 -2.42 -19.87
C ALA A 17 9.91 -2.56 -19.48
N GLY A 18 10.22 -3.62 -18.75
CA GLY A 18 11.57 -3.88 -18.27
C GLY A 18 11.93 -3.21 -16.97
N LYS A 19 11.04 -2.40 -16.41
CA LYS A 19 11.34 -1.66 -15.18
C LYS A 19 10.60 -2.19 -13.96
N GLU A 20 9.99 -3.37 -14.05
CA GLU A 20 9.21 -3.90 -12.92
C GLU A 20 10.03 -4.05 -11.66
N ASN A 21 11.21 -4.66 -11.76
CA ASN A 21 12.01 -4.90 -10.56
C ASN A 21 12.50 -3.60 -9.95
N ASP A 22 12.92 -2.66 -10.77
CA ASP A 22 13.36 -1.36 -10.27
C ASP A 22 12.19 -0.64 -9.57
N PHE A 23 10.99 -0.75 -10.15
CA PHE A 23 9.81 -0.17 -9.55
C PHE A 23 9.52 -0.80 -8.19
N ILE A 24 9.52 -2.13 -8.11
CA ILE A 24 9.21 -2.82 -6.87
C ILE A 24 10.21 -2.42 -5.77
N ASN A 25 11.49 -2.35 -6.12
CA ASN A 25 12.51 -1.98 -5.14
C ASN A 25 12.33 -0.55 -4.65
N ALA A 26 12.06 0.38 -5.55
CA ALA A 26 11.85 1.78 -5.16
C ALA A 26 10.56 1.93 -4.34
N TRP A 27 9.48 1.25 -4.77
CA TRP A 27 8.22 1.28 -4.04
C TRP A 27 8.40 0.76 -2.61
N ALA A 28 9.15 -0.36 -2.47
CA ALA A 28 9.36 -0.94 -1.16
C ALA A 28 10.17 -0.02 -0.26
N ALA A 29 11.22 0.60 -0.80
CA ALA A 29 12.05 1.53 -0.01
C ALA A 29 11.25 2.73 0.45
N LEU A 30 10.45 3.30 -0.44
CA LEU A 30 9.62 4.45 -0.10
C LEU A 30 8.55 4.08 0.92
N THR A 31 7.92 2.93 0.75
CA THR A 31 6.85 2.47 1.65
C THR A 31 7.37 2.25 3.07
N LYS A 32 8.58 1.72 3.20
CA LYS A 32 9.18 1.55 4.53
C LYS A 32 9.37 2.88 5.23
N LEU A 33 9.82 3.90 4.50
CA LEU A 33 9.98 5.24 5.08
C LEU A 33 8.63 5.84 5.46
N ILE A 34 7.63 5.64 4.64
CA ILE A 34 6.29 6.14 4.94
C ILE A 34 5.77 5.49 6.21
N TYR A 35 5.99 4.20 6.38
CA TYR A 35 5.57 3.51 7.59
C TYR A 35 6.32 4.05 8.82
N GLN A 36 7.63 4.24 8.69
CA GLN A 36 8.44 4.67 9.83
C GLN A 36 8.19 6.11 10.25
N PHE A 37 7.95 6.99 9.31
CA PHE A 37 7.97 8.43 9.61
C PHE A 37 6.63 9.13 9.44
N ALA A 38 5.69 8.56 8.73
CA ALA A 38 4.47 9.30 8.38
C ALA A 38 3.21 8.80 9.04
N GLY A 39 3.30 7.78 9.87
CA GLY A 39 2.13 7.31 10.63
C GLY A 39 1.22 6.35 9.89
N SER A 40 1.71 5.77 8.79
CA SER A 40 0.94 4.78 8.04
C SER A 40 0.86 3.45 8.80
N TYR A 41 -0.17 2.67 8.53
CA TYR A 41 -0.25 1.29 8.99
C TYR A 41 0.37 0.31 8.00
N GLY A 42 0.95 0.80 6.92
CA GLY A 42 1.61 -0.04 5.92
C GLY A 42 0.82 -0.17 4.65
N SER A 43 1.42 -0.88 3.70
CA SER A 43 0.85 -1.02 2.38
C SER A 43 1.12 -2.38 1.81
N ARG A 44 0.31 -2.79 0.86
CA ARG A 44 0.53 -3.99 0.08
C ARG A 44 0.59 -3.62 -1.39
N LEU A 45 1.49 -4.29 -2.11
CA LEU A 45 1.59 -4.11 -3.55
C LEU A 45 1.11 -5.38 -4.22
N HIS A 46 0.18 -5.25 -5.16
CA HIS A 46 -0.39 -6.37 -5.91
C HIS A 46 -0.07 -6.21 -7.38
N LYS A 47 0.26 -7.31 -8.02
CA LYS A 47 0.44 -7.31 -9.47
C LYS A 47 -0.87 -7.76 -10.09
N VAL A 48 -1.45 -6.92 -10.92
CA VAL A 48 -2.70 -7.25 -11.61
C VAL A 48 -2.39 -7.92 -12.94
N ASP A 49 -1.41 -7.39 -13.65
CA ASP A 49 -1.04 -7.86 -14.97
C ASP A 49 0.39 -7.44 -15.22
N LYS A 50 0.98 -7.86 -16.32
CA LYS A 50 2.31 -7.47 -16.67
C LYS A 50 2.35 -5.95 -16.74
N ASN A 51 3.32 -5.37 -16.05
CA ASN A 51 3.53 -3.91 -16.02
C ASN A 51 2.35 -3.13 -15.43
N PHE A 52 1.46 -3.78 -14.66
CA PHE A 52 0.37 -3.05 -14.02
C PHE A 52 0.19 -3.54 -12.58
N PHE A 53 0.33 -2.60 -11.64
CA PHE A 53 0.29 -2.91 -10.21
C PHE A 53 -0.72 -2.03 -9.49
N ILE A 54 -1.25 -2.55 -8.40
CA ILE A 54 -2.14 -1.80 -7.50
C ILE A 54 -1.53 -1.84 -6.12
N ALA A 55 -1.45 -0.71 -5.46
CA ALA A 55 -1.02 -0.63 -4.07
C ALA A 55 -2.21 -0.23 -3.21
N TYR A 56 -2.22 -0.78 -2.00
CA TYR A 56 -3.29 -0.60 -1.04
C TYR A 56 -2.59 -0.15 0.25
N ALA A 57 -2.82 1.08 0.64
CA ALA A 57 -2.15 1.68 1.80
C ALA A 57 -3.17 1.98 2.89
N GLN A 58 -2.88 1.58 4.12
CA GLN A 58 -3.75 1.83 5.26
C GLN A 58 -3.21 2.94 6.14
N TRP A 59 -4.11 3.75 6.64
CA TRP A 59 -3.78 4.90 7.47
C TRP A 59 -4.73 4.98 8.65
N PRO A 60 -4.33 5.62 9.75
CA PRO A 60 -5.25 5.86 10.87
C PRO A 60 -6.45 6.68 10.45
N ASP A 61 -6.24 7.71 9.61
CA ASP A 61 -7.29 8.59 9.15
C ASP A 61 -6.78 9.42 7.97
N LYS A 62 -7.67 10.18 7.37
CA LYS A 62 -7.33 10.97 6.21
C LYS A 62 -6.34 12.10 6.54
N VAL A 63 -6.47 12.69 7.71
CA VAL A 63 -5.59 13.80 8.10
C VAL A 63 -4.14 13.34 8.16
N THR A 64 -3.89 12.16 8.72
CA THR A 64 -2.54 11.61 8.79
C THR A 64 -1.97 11.41 7.39
N TRP A 65 -2.79 10.91 6.49
CA TRP A 65 -2.37 10.74 5.09
C TRP A 65 -2.09 12.08 4.43
N ASP A 66 -2.98 13.06 4.61
CA ASP A 66 -2.82 14.37 4.00
C ASP A 66 -1.51 15.05 4.44
N LEU A 67 -1.09 14.82 5.68
CA LEU A 67 0.11 15.45 6.22
C LEU A 67 1.36 14.61 6.05
N SER A 68 1.24 13.44 5.42
CA SER A 68 2.32 12.47 5.41
C SER A 68 3.58 12.96 4.71
N GLY A 69 3.43 13.72 3.64
CA GLY A 69 4.59 14.17 2.87
C GLY A 69 5.54 15.03 3.68
N ASP A 70 5.02 15.81 4.62
CA ASP A 70 5.84 16.72 5.39
C ASP A 70 6.66 16.01 6.46
N LYS A 71 6.40 14.75 6.69
CA LYS A 71 7.05 14.00 7.76
C LYS A 71 8.15 13.07 7.27
N LEU A 72 8.36 13.01 5.96
CA LEU A 72 9.33 12.09 5.40
C LEU A 72 10.74 12.68 5.42
N PRO A 73 11.76 11.82 5.60
CA PRO A 73 13.13 12.30 5.52
C PRO A 73 13.47 12.71 4.09
N GLU A 74 14.54 13.47 3.98
CA GLU A 74 14.92 14.05 2.69
C GLU A 74 15.17 13.00 1.62
N ILE A 75 15.71 11.86 2.00
CA ILE A 75 16.00 10.78 1.04
C ILE A 75 14.76 10.28 0.34
N ALA A 76 13.58 10.45 0.95
CA ALA A 76 12.32 9.97 0.36
C ALA A 76 12.03 10.62 -0.98
N SER A 77 12.44 11.87 -1.14
CA SER A 77 12.22 12.60 -2.38
C SER A 77 12.98 11.94 -3.53
N GLU A 78 14.22 11.52 -3.29
CA GLU A 78 15.01 10.86 -4.32
C GLU A 78 14.45 9.48 -4.65
N ILE A 79 14.04 8.73 -3.64
CA ILE A 79 13.45 7.41 -3.83
C ILE A 79 12.15 7.53 -4.62
N ARG A 80 11.33 8.52 -4.31
CA ARG A 80 10.08 8.75 -5.02
C ARG A 80 10.33 9.06 -6.49
N LYS A 81 11.38 9.84 -6.75
CA LYS A 81 11.76 10.16 -8.11
C LYS A 81 12.15 8.88 -8.86
N GLN A 82 12.95 8.02 -8.23
CA GLN A 82 13.34 6.75 -8.83
C GLN A 82 12.11 5.91 -9.16
N MET A 83 11.15 5.84 -8.24
CA MET A 83 9.94 5.09 -8.46
C MET A 83 9.15 5.65 -9.65
N ARG A 84 9.00 6.96 -9.71
CA ARG A 84 8.25 7.60 -10.80
C ARG A 84 8.91 7.38 -12.16
N GLN A 85 10.23 7.32 -12.19
CA GLN A 85 10.95 7.11 -13.44
C GLN A 85 10.70 5.72 -14.03
N CYS A 86 10.21 4.78 -13.23
CA CYS A 86 9.85 3.46 -13.69
C CYS A 86 8.43 3.39 -14.24
N CYS A 87 7.65 4.46 -14.13
CA CYS A 87 6.22 4.42 -14.39
C CYS A 87 5.83 5.28 -15.56
N LEU A 88 4.88 4.77 -16.35
CA LEU A 88 4.21 5.56 -17.38
C LEU A 88 3.12 6.41 -16.75
N GLU A 89 2.49 5.90 -15.68
CA GLU A 89 1.38 6.59 -15.06
C GLU A 89 1.23 6.12 -13.63
N ILE A 90 0.95 7.04 -12.72
CA ILE A 90 0.62 6.74 -11.33
C ILE A 90 -0.66 7.49 -11.00
N LYS A 91 -1.65 6.78 -10.47
CA LYS A 91 -2.91 7.41 -10.10
C LYS A 91 -3.31 7.06 -8.69
N THR A 92 -3.93 8.01 -8.00
CA THR A 92 -4.67 7.72 -6.78
C THR A 92 -6.07 7.35 -7.22
N GLU A 93 -6.39 6.07 -7.14
CA GLU A 93 -7.67 5.59 -7.66
C GLU A 93 -8.81 5.82 -6.69
N TYR A 94 -8.59 5.54 -5.41
CA TYR A 94 -9.65 5.66 -4.42
C TYR A 94 -9.09 6.08 -3.07
N GLU A 95 -9.88 6.85 -2.36
CA GLU A 95 -9.69 7.17 -0.95
C GLU A 95 -10.90 6.59 -0.25
N MET A 96 -10.69 5.66 0.65
CA MET A 96 -11.80 4.87 1.19
C MET A 96 -11.78 4.87 2.71
N THR A 97 -12.95 4.96 3.31
CA THR A 97 -13.10 4.82 4.76
C THR A 97 -13.52 3.39 5.05
N LEU A 98 -12.87 2.78 6.03
CA LEU A 98 -13.22 1.42 6.41
C LEU A 98 -14.60 1.42 7.08
N VAL A 99 -15.47 0.53 6.65
CA VAL A 99 -16.82 0.42 7.20
C VAL A 99 -16.98 -0.87 7.99
N GLU A 100 -16.54 -1.98 7.42
CA GLU A 100 -16.62 -3.28 8.08
C GLU A 100 -15.36 -4.06 7.73
N ASP A 101 -14.83 -4.82 8.66
CA ASP A 101 -13.62 -5.57 8.45
C ASP A 101 -13.79 -6.99 8.95
N PHE A 102 -13.92 -7.92 8.02
CA PHE A 102 -14.06 -9.33 8.33
C PHE A 102 -12.83 -10.13 7.88
N LEU A 103 -11.71 -9.44 7.65
CA LEU A 103 -10.49 -10.17 7.29
C LEU A 103 -10.02 -11.02 8.45
N LYS A 104 -9.48 -12.16 8.12
CA LYS A 104 -8.92 -13.10 9.10
C LYS A 104 -7.53 -13.49 8.64
N ASP A 105 -6.70 -13.88 9.60
CA ASP A 105 -5.37 -14.36 9.29
C ASP A 105 -5.37 -15.75 8.73
N GLN A 106 -6.39 -16.52 9.03
CA GLN A 106 -6.44 -17.92 8.66
C GLN A 106 -7.81 -18.27 8.16
N GLN A 107 -7.87 -19.34 7.41
CA GLN A 107 -9.15 -19.89 7.00
C GLN A 107 -9.90 -20.40 8.22
N TYR A 108 -11.23 -20.47 8.10
CA TYR A 108 -12.03 -21.08 9.12
C TYR A 108 -11.77 -22.59 9.07
N LEU A 109 -11.25 -23.16 10.14
CA LEU A 109 -10.74 -24.51 10.12
C LEU A 109 -11.60 -25.53 10.83
N GLU A 110 -12.73 -25.16 11.34
CA GLU A 110 -13.54 -26.08 12.10
C GLU A 110 -13.84 -27.37 11.34
N ASN A 111 -14.38 -27.22 10.13
CA ASN A 111 -14.69 -28.38 9.34
C ASN A 111 -13.46 -29.10 8.86
N LYS A 112 -12.40 -28.36 8.61
CA LYS A 112 -11.19 -28.97 8.16
C LYS A 112 -10.58 -29.84 9.23
N ILE A 113 -10.64 -29.42 10.47
CA ILE A 113 -10.15 -30.20 11.55
C ILE A 113 -10.91 -31.53 11.64
N LYS A 114 -12.21 -31.47 11.49
CA LYS A 114 -13.00 -32.70 11.53
C LYS A 114 -12.67 -33.61 10.37
N SER A 115 -12.48 -33.06 9.22
CA SER A 115 -12.27 -33.89 8.07
C SER A 115 -10.87 -34.43 7.99
N SER A 116 -9.95 -33.96 8.75
CA SER A 116 -8.61 -34.45 8.71
C SER A 116 -8.46 -35.70 9.57
N GLN A 117 -9.50 -36.15 10.16
CA GLN A 117 -9.42 -37.34 10.97
C GLN A 117 -9.38 -38.65 10.21
#